data_4dfcede9664cc0c11857d021fa16e1d3
#
_entry.id   4dfcede9664cc0c11857d021fa16e1d3
#
_cell.length_a   1.000
_cell.length_b   1.000
_cell.length_c   1.000
_cell.angle_alpha   90.00
_cell.angle_beta   90.00
_cell.angle_gamma   90.00
#
_symmetry.space_group_name_H-M   'P 1'
#
loop_
_entity.id
_entity.type
_entity.pdbx_description
1 polymer ?
#
loop_
_entity_poly.entity_id
_entity_poly.type
_entity_poly.pdbx_seq_one_letter_code
_entity_poly.pdbx_strand_id
1 'polypeptide(L)'
;MAFQYLTNIPLERAKRDYEDILISEGFRGEAEEIPAVSSLGRTTAAPVYAKICSPHYPASAMDGIAIRAEDTFGATETAPVLMKNDGFTMVDTGDPVPEDCDAVIMIEDVIYGEDGSARITAPAAPWQHIRQIGEEICAGEMIVTSYTEITPAAIGAMLAGGVMKVSVIRRPTVG
;
A
#
# COMPACT_ATOMS: atom_id res chain seq x y z
N MET A 1 -24.61 -25.52 -55.39
CA MET A 1 -24.10 -25.17 -54.05
C MET A 1 -24.65 -26.20 -53.07
N ALA A 2 -23.81 -27.04 -52.49
CA ALA A 2 -24.25 -27.98 -51.47
C ALA A 2 -24.55 -27.21 -50.19
N PHE A 3 -25.77 -27.30 -49.67
CA PHE A 3 -26.14 -26.77 -48.38
C PHE A 3 -25.41 -27.59 -47.31
N GLN A 4 -24.41 -26.99 -46.66
CA GLN A 4 -23.74 -27.61 -45.56
C GLN A 4 -24.62 -27.45 -44.31
N TYR A 5 -25.23 -28.55 -43.88
CA TYR A 5 -26.05 -28.57 -42.67
C TYR A 5 -25.10 -28.40 -41.46
N LEU A 6 -25.31 -27.33 -40.70
CA LEU A 6 -24.59 -27.13 -39.45
C LEU A 6 -25.07 -28.17 -38.43
N THR A 7 -24.15 -28.90 -37.84
CA THR A 7 -24.43 -29.81 -36.73
C THR A 7 -24.28 -29.07 -35.42
N ASN A 8 -25.35 -28.97 -34.64
CA ASN A 8 -25.29 -28.37 -33.31
C ASN A 8 -24.56 -29.30 -32.34
N ILE A 9 -23.62 -28.76 -31.58
CA ILE A 9 -22.95 -29.45 -30.49
C ILE A 9 -23.24 -28.72 -29.18
N PRO A 10 -23.30 -29.44 -28.04
CA PRO A 10 -23.47 -28.81 -26.73
C PRO A 10 -22.33 -27.80 -26.45
N LEU A 11 -22.67 -26.64 -25.86
CA LEU A 11 -21.72 -25.55 -25.57
C LEU A 11 -20.50 -26.03 -24.80
N GLU A 12 -20.69 -26.85 -23.77
CA GLU A 12 -19.59 -27.37 -22.94
C GLU A 12 -18.66 -28.31 -23.72
N ARG A 13 -19.14 -28.96 -24.73
CA ARG A 13 -18.30 -29.75 -25.63
C ARG A 13 -17.53 -28.82 -26.58
N ALA A 14 -18.20 -27.84 -27.15
CA ALA A 14 -17.54 -26.87 -28.05
C ALA A 14 -16.39 -26.11 -27.31
N LYS A 15 -16.60 -25.75 -26.06
CA LYS A 15 -15.55 -25.12 -25.26
C LYS A 15 -14.34 -26.04 -25.06
N ARG A 16 -14.57 -27.27 -24.64
CA ARG A 16 -13.49 -28.27 -24.46
C ARG A 16 -12.73 -28.53 -25.73
N ASP A 17 -13.46 -28.79 -26.85
CA ASP A 17 -12.83 -29.05 -28.15
C ASP A 17 -11.95 -27.85 -28.58
N TYR A 18 -12.38 -26.61 -28.28
CA TYR A 18 -11.62 -25.41 -28.57
C TYR A 18 -10.38 -25.26 -27.65
N GLU A 19 -10.53 -25.51 -26.36
CA GLU A 19 -9.41 -25.50 -25.40
C GLU A 19 -8.36 -26.56 -25.77
N ASP A 20 -8.80 -27.78 -26.15
CA ASP A 20 -7.92 -28.86 -26.59
C ASP A 20 -7.12 -28.46 -27.84
N ILE A 21 -7.75 -27.79 -28.80
CA ILE A 21 -7.07 -27.25 -29.99
C ILE A 21 -6.02 -26.20 -29.57
N LEU A 22 -6.37 -25.24 -28.74
CA LEU A 22 -5.43 -24.21 -28.28
C LEU A 22 -4.20 -24.84 -27.58
N ILE A 23 -4.43 -25.86 -26.74
CA ILE A 23 -3.37 -26.59 -26.04
C ILE A 23 -2.49 -27.37 -27.02
N SER A 24 -3.11 -28.10 -27.97
CA SER A 24 -2.38 -28.91 -28.96
C SER A 24 -1.55 -28.08 -29.93
N GLU A 25 -2.03 -26.90 -30.29
CA GLU A 25 -1.30 -25.92 -31.11
C GLU A 25 -0.25 -25.14 -30.31
N GLY A 26 -0.07 -25.47 -29.03
CA GLY A 26 0.94 -24.85 -28.17
C GLY A 26 0.66 -23.39 -27.82
N PHE A 27 -0.62 -22.96 -27.92
CA PHE A 27 -0.98 -21.61 -27.49
C PHE A 27 -0.61 -21.40 -26.02
N ARG A 28 0.33 -20.50 -25.81
CA ARG A 28 0.76 -20.07 -24.48
C ARG A 28 0.73 -18.55 -24.47
N GLY A 29 0.17 -17.99 -23.41
CA GLY A 29 0.22 -16.54 -23.24
C GLY A 29 1.68 -16.08 -23.11
N GLU A 30 2.13 -15.25 -24.04
CA GLU A 30 3.43 -14.59 -23.93
C GLU A 30 3.38 -13.52 -22.83
N ALA A 31 4.45 -13.38 -22.08
CA ALA A 31 4.59 -12.33 -21.10
C ALA A 31 5.17 -11.06 -21.74
N GLU A 32 4.67 -9.91 -21.31
CA GLU A 32 5.25 -8.60 -21.61
C GLU A 32 5.34 -7.74 -20.36
N GLU A 33 6.34 -6.86 -20.29
CA GLU A 33 6.48 -5.92 -19.17
C GLU A 33 5.86 -4.58 -19.55
N ILE A 34 4.95 -4.08 -18.69
CA ILE A 34 4.27 -2.79 -18.88
C ILE A 34 4.35 -1.94 -17.61
N PRO A 35 4.18 -0.61 -17.70
CA PRO A 35 4.04 0.23 -16.51
C PRO A 35 2.86 -0.21 -15.64
N ALA A 36 3.05 -0.27 -14.32
CA ALA A 36 2.00 -0.68 -13.37
C ALA A 36 0.74 0.19 -13.50
N VAL A 37 0.89 1.50 -13.72
CA VAL A 37 -0.23 2.44 -13.91
C VAL A 37 -1.09 2.14 -15.16
N SER A 38 -0.55 1.40 -16.13
CA SER A 38 -1.23 1.04 -17.39
C SER A 38 -1.75 -0.40 -17.38
N SER A 39 -1.68 -1.08 -16.23
CA SER A 39 -1.95 -2.52 -16.15
C SER A 39 -3.39 -2.89 -15.79
N LEU A 40 -4.30 -1.93 -15.62
CA LEU A 40 -5.70 -2.19 -15.27
C LEU A 40 -6.36 -3.21 -16.23
N GLY A 41 -7.01 -4.22 -15.65
CA GLY A 41 -7.69 -5.27 -16.41
C GLY A 41 -6.76 -6.18 -17.21
N ARG A 42 -5.43 -6.10 -16.98
CA ARG A 42 -4.48 -7.07 -17.52
C ARG A 42 -4.32 -8.24 -16.53
N THR A 43 -3.89 -9.36 -17.03
CA THR A 43 -3.61 -10.56 -16.21
C THR A 43 -2.13 -10.66 -15.94
N THR A 44 -1.73 -10.85 -14.67
CA THR A 44 -0.33 -11.05 -14.28
C THR A 44 0.25 -12.33 -14.90
N ALA A 45 1.47 -12.25 -15.43
CA ALA A 45 2.19 -13.42 -15.95
C ALA A 45 3.00 -14.14 -14.85
N ALA A 46 3.34 -13.43 -13.79
CA ALA A 46 4.11 -13.91 -12.65
C ALA A 46 3.63 -13.25 -11.35
N PRO A 47 3.94 -13.81 -10.17
CA PRO A 47 3.60 -13.17 -8.91
C PRO A 47 4.36 -11.85 -8.76
N VAL A 48 3.71 -10.87 -8.15
CA VAL A 48 4.25 -9.53 -7.94
C VAL A 48 4.59 -9.37 -6.47
N TYR A 49 5.82 -8.97 -6.18
CA TYR A 49 6.33 -8.77 -4.83
C TYR A 49 6.68 -7.31 -4.60
N ALA A 50 6.42 -6.81 -3.40
CA ALA A 50 6.82 -5.48 -2.97
C ALA A 50 8.35 -5.35 -2.97
N LYS A 51 8.86 -4.20 -3.42
CA LYS A 51 10.28 -3.86 -3.46
C LYS A 51 10.71 -3.00 -2.27
N ILE A 52 9.77 -2.25 -1.72
CA ILE A 52 9.98 -1.40 -0.54
C ILE A 52 8.80 -1.61 0.42
N CYS A 53 9.01 -1.21 1.68
CA CYS A 53 7.94 -1.15 2.67
C CYS A 53 7.00 0.05 2.41
N SER A 54 5.75 -0.06 2.85
CA SER A 54 4.81 1.05 2.93
C SER A 54 4.18 1.09 4.35
N PRO A 55 4.30 2.18 5.10
CA PRO A 55 5.22 3.29 4.86
C PRO A 55 6.69 2.83 4.90
N HIS A 56 7.60 3.61 4.30
CA HIS A 56 9.04 3.31 4.28
C HIS A 56 9.85 4.13 5.30
N TYR A 57 9.17 4.90 6.14
CA TYR A 57 9.68 5.63 7.29
C TYR A 57 8.64 5.61 8.42
N PRO A 58 9.02 5.84 9.69
CA PRO A 58 8.05 6.05 10.77
C PRO A 58 7.23 7.31 10.47
N ALA A 59 5.91 7.17 10.31
CA ALA A 59 5.02 8.27 9.94
C ALA A 59 4.09 8.65 11.07
N SER A 60 3.78 9.94 11.22
CA SER A 60 2.74 10.38 12.14
C SER A 60 1.37 9.82 11.72
N ALA A 61 0.64 9.25 12.67
CA ALA A 61 -0.74 8.80 12.46
C ALA A 61 -1.77 9.91 12.67
N MET A 62 -1.36 11.04 13.29
CA MET A 62 -2.22 12.13 13.69
C MET A 62 -1.54 13.47 13.44
N ASP A 63 -2.33 14.53 13.30
CA ASP A 63 -1.84 15.91 13.34
C ASP A 63 -1.53 16.28 14.79
N GLY A 64 -0.37 16.91 15.05
CA GLY A 64 0.02 17.26 16.41
C GLY A 64 1.48 17.58 16.57
N ILE A 65 2.09 17.09 17.66
CA ILE A 65 3.48 17.29 17.98
C ILE A 65 4.22 15.97 18.16
N ALA A 66 5.34 15.80 17.48
CA ALA A 66 6.30 14.73 17.71
C ALA A 66 7.22 15.12 18.87
N ILE A 67 7.41 14.19 19.82
CA ILE A 67 8.15 14.39 21.06
C ILE A 67 8.86 13.09 21.47
N ARG A 68 9.74 13.19 22.47
CA ARG A 68 10.19 12.01 23.23
C ARG A 68 9.15 11.70 24.30
N ALA A 69 8.64 10.48 24.31
CA ALA A 69 7.64 10.05 25.29
C ALA A 69 8.12 10.28 26.74
N GLU A 70 9.41 10.04 27.02
CA GLU A 70 9.99 10.20 28.34
C GLU A 70 9.87 11.62 28.90
N ASP A 71 9.87 12.64 28.05
CA ASP A 71 9.75 14.05 28.45
C ASP A 71 8.32 14.39 28.93
N THR A 72 7.35 13.51 28.74
CA THR A 72 5.97 13.68 29.22
C THR A 72 5.65 12.89 30.48
N PHE A 73 6.58 12.06 30.95
CA PHE A 73 6.31 11.21 32.10
C PHE A 73 6.03 12.02 33.37
N GLY A 74 4.93 11.63 34.03
CA GLY A 74 4.44 12.36 35.21
C GLY A 74 3.50 13.53 34.91
N ALA A 75 3.23 13.82 33.63
CA ALA A 75 2.23 14.82 33.24
C ALA A 75 0.83 14.41 33.74
N THR A 76 0.13 15.39 34.34
CA THR A 76 -1.26 15.27 34.78
C THR A 76 -1.98 16.61 34.56
N GLU A 77 -3.32 16.60 34.61
CA GLU A 77 -4.09 17.86 34.56
C GLU A 77 -3.68 18.88 35.61
N THR A 78 -3.30 18.40 36.85
CA THR A 78 -2.90 19.26 37.95
C THR A 78 -1.40 19.56 37.97
N ALA A 79 -0.58 18.78 37.28
CA ALA A 79 0.87 18.96 37.15
C ALA A 79 1.29 18.72 35.68
N PRO A 80 0.91 19.64 34.76
CA PRO A 80 1.25 19.49 33.35
C PRO A 80 2.73 19.69 33.09
N VAL A 81 3.24 19.02 32.05
CA VAL A 81 4.58 19.28 31.52
C VAL A 81 4.50 20.45 30.54
N LEU A 82 5.43 21.39 30.67
CA LEU A 82 5.56 22.51 29.74
C LEU A 82 6.79 22.30 28.86
N MET A 83 6.56 22.18 27.56
CA MET A 83 7.58 22.06 26.53
C MET A 83 7.79 23.40 25.85
N LYS A 84 9.07 23.80 25.70
CA LYS A 84 9.43 24.98 24.89
C LYS A 84 9.41 24.61 23.42
N ASN A 85 9.43 25.62 22.52
CA ASN A 85 9.41 25.45 21.05
C ASN A 85 10.50 24.53 20.49
N ASP A 86 11.61 24.33 21.21
CA ASP A 86 12.71 23.44 20.84
C ASP A 86 12.55 22.00 21.37
N GLY A 87 11.51 21.74 22.17
CA GLY A 87 11.24 20.44 22.79
C GLY A 87 10.26 19.57 22.00
N PHE A 88 9.74 20.04 20.86
CA PHE A 88 8.82 19.29 20.01
C PHE A 88 8.88 19.74 18.56
N THR A 89 8.39 18.89 17.65
CA THR A 89 8.24 19.21 16.22
C THR A 89 6.77 19.08 15.81
N MET A 90 6.23 20.10 15.15
CA MET A 90 4.89 20.01 14.55
C MET A 90 4.90 19.00 13.43
N VAL A 91 3.90 18.12 13.38
CA VAL A 91 3.73 17.11 12.36
C VAL A 91 2.26 17.01 11.94
N ASP A 92 2.04 16.79 10.67
CA ASP A 92 0.74 16.43 10.12
C ASP A 92 0.67 14.91 9.87
N THR A 93 -0.52 14.37 9.72
CA THR A 93 -0.74 12.95 9.42
C THR A 93 0.01 12.56 8.15
N GLY A 94 0.88 11.57 8.26
CA GLY A 94 1.73 11.08 7.16
C GLY A 94 3.13 11.67 7.13
N ASP A 95 3.41 12.73 7.90
CA ASP A 95 4.76 13.30 8.00
C ASP A 95 5.75 12.32 8.64
N PRO A 96 7.02 12.34 8.21
CA PRO A 96 8.07 11.57 8.90
C PRO A 96 8.27 12.07 10.32
N VAL A 97 8.27 11.13 11.28
CA VAL A 97 8.60 11.42 12.67
C VAL A 97 10.11 11.64 12.77
N PRO A 98 10.59 12.75 13.40
CA PRO A 98 12.02 12.99 13.63
C PRO A 98 12.69 11.83 14.36
N GLU A 99 13.99 11.56 14.07
CA GLU A 99 14.72 10.41 14.63
C GLU A 99 14.89 10.49 16.16
N ASP A 100 14.85 11.68 16.73
CA ASP A 100 14.94 11.93 18.16
C ASP A 100 13.59 11.90 18.89
N CYS A 101 12.48 11.69 18.15
CA CYS A 101 11.14 11.57 18.69
C CYS A 101 10.64 10.12 18.59
N ASP A 102 9.88 9.69 19.58
CA ASP A 102 9.31 8.34 19.64
C ASP A 102 7.81 8.31 20.02
N ALA A 103 7.15 9.48 20.04
CA ALA A 103 5.70 9.58 20.22
C ALA A 103 5.14 10.81 19.52
N VAL A 104 3.85 10.77 19.18
CA VAL A 104 3.07 11.91 18.71
C VAL A 104 1.90 12.15 19.66
N ILE A 105 1.69 13.40 20.06
CA ILE A 105 0.53 13.84 20.82
C ILE A 105 -0.40 14.57 19.84
N MET A 106 -1.67 14.18 19.82
CA MET A 106 -2.67 14.80 18.95
C MET A 106 -2.84 16.29 19.27
N ILE A 107 -3.13 17.08 18.25
CA ILE A 107 -3.27 18.52 18.37
C ILE A 107 -4.36 18.92 19.40
N GLU A 108 -5.41 18.10 19.54
CA GLU A 108 -6.51 18.28 20.49
C GLU A 108 -6.07 18.13 21.95
N ASP A 109 -4.99 17.40 22.20
CA ASP A 109 -4.44 17.13 23.53
C ASP A 109 -3.30 18.11 23.90
N VAL A 110 -2.99 19.06 23.01
CA VAL A 110 -1.94 20.07 23.21
C VAL A 110 -2.56 21.43 23.48
N ILE A 111 -2.16 22.06 24.58
CA ILE A 111 -2.56 23.43 24.91
C ILE A 111 -1.37 24.36 24.61
N TYR A 112 -1.50 25.18 23.58
CA TYR A 112 -0.45 26.13 23.18
C TYR A 112 -0.49 27.39 24.02
N GLY A 113 0.68 27.84 24.48
CA GLY A 113 0.91 29.14 25.09
C GLY A 113 1.11 30.25 24.04
N GLU A 114 0.88 31.51 24.44
CA GLU A 114 1.15 32.68 23.57
C GLU A 114 2.64 32.84 23.20
N ASP A 115 3.51 32.27 24.01
CA ASP A 115 4.96 32.22 23.82
C ASP A 115 5.41 31.07 22.90
N GLY A 116 4.45 30.30 22.33
CA GLY A 116 4.70 29.15 21.51
C GLY A 116 5.06 27.86 22.27
N SER A 117 4.98 27.87 23.60
CA SER A 117 5.15 26.66 24.42
C SER A 117 3.96 25.71 24.25
N ALA A 118 4.19 24.41 24.48
CA ALA A 118 3.15 23.39 24.51
C ALA A 118 2.97 22.87 25.94
N ARG A 119 1.71 22.79 26.39
CA ARG A 119 1.37 22.24 27.71
C ARG A 119 0.70 20.88 27.50
N ILE A 120 1.29 19.86 28.13
CA ILE A 120 0.87 18.44 28.02
C ILE A 120 0.31 18.01 29.36
N THR A 121 -0.90 17.48 29.37
CA THR A 121 -1.64 17.11 30.59
C THR A 121 -1.73 15.61 30.85
N ALA A 122 -1.20 14.79 29.93
CA ALA A 122 -1.14 13.33 30.07
C ALA A 122 0.18 12.80 29.49
N PRO A 123 0.75 11.73 30.04
CA PRO A 123 1.98 11.14 29.51
C PRO A 123 1.68 10.41 28.20
N ALA A 124 2.60 10.52 27.23
CA ALA A 124 2.58 9.73 26.02
C ALA A 124 3.31 8.39 26.25
N ALA A 125 2.83 7.34 25.60
CA ALA A 125 3.55 6.08 25.54
C ALA A 125 4.55 6.08 24.38
N PRO A 126 5.70 5.41 24.47
CA PRO A 126 6.58 5.19 23.34
C PRO A 126 5.81 4.56 22.17
N TRP A 127 6.05 5.06 20.94
CA TRP A 127 5.37 4.70 19.69
C TRP A 127 3.89 5.08 19.61
N GLN A 128 3.39 5.86 20.54
CA GLN A 128 2.03 6.37 20.48
C GLN A 128 1.82 7.19 19.19
N HIS A 129 0.78 6.90 18.44
CA HIS A 129 0.38 7.56 17.18
C HIS A 129 1.49 7.62 16.12
N ILE A 130 2.37 6.63 16.10
CA ILE A 130 3.39 6.46 15.05
C ILE A 130 3.08 5.21 14.25
N ARG A 131 2.97 5.35 12.93
CA ARG A 131 2.84 4.24 11.99
C ARG A 131 4.21 3.67 11.71
N GLN A 132 4.35 2.37 11.90
CA GLN A 132 5.64 1.69 11.74
C GLN A 132 5.97 1.41 10.27
N ILE A 133 7.26 1.31 9.97
CA ILE A 133 7.74 0.89 8.65
C ILE A 133 7.14 -0.48 8.31
N GLY A 134 6.52 -0.60 7.12
CA GLY A 134 5.95 -1.85 6.65
C GLY A 134 4.61 -2.23 7.29
N GLU A 135 3.95 -1.33 8.00
CA GLU A 135 2.64 -1.58 8.60
C GLU A 135 1.58 -1.99 7.57
N GLU A 136 1.64 -1.46 6.36
CA GLU A 136 0.72 -1.79 5.27
C GLU A 136 1.26 -2.87 4.34
N ILE A 137 2.53 -2.72 3.92
CA ILE A 137 3.19 -3.63 2.97
C ILE A 137 4.65 -3.78 3.39
N CYS A 138 5.12 -5.01 3.56
CA CYS A 138 6.53 -5.31 3.80
C CYS A 138 7.27 -5.57 2.49
N ALA A 139 8.52 -5.10 2.38
CA ALA A 139 9.38 -5.46 1.26
C ALA A 139 9.53 -6.99 1.15
N GLY A 140 9.34 -7.54 -0.05
CA GLY A 140 9.34 -8.98 -0.31
C GLY A 140 7.98 -9.65 -0.11
N GLU A 141 6.96 -8.95 0.37
CA GLU A 141 5.60 -9.47 0.47
C GLU A 141 4.96 -9.61 -0.92
N MET A 142 4.19 -10.67 -1.11
CA MET A 142 3.48 -10.90 -2.36
C MET A 142 2.21 -10.06 -2.40
N ILE A 143 2.15 -9.12 -3.36
CA ILE A 143 1.02 -8.20 -3.56
C ILE A 143 -0.06 -8.84 -4.43
N VAL A 144 0.34 -9.48 -5.53
CA VAL A 144 -0.57 -10.10 -6.50
C VAL A 144 -0.02 -11.46 -6.92
N THR A 145 -0.87 -12.47 -6.98
CA THR A 145 -0.50 -13.80 -7.47
C THR A 145 -0.38 -13.83 -9.00
N SER A 146 0.19 -14.92 -9.55
CA SER A 146 0.19 -15.17 -11.00
C SER A 146 -1.23 -15.34 -11.54
N TYR A 147 -1.42 -15.04 -12.81
CA TYR A 147 -2.65 -15.24 -13.55
C TYR A 147 -3.88 -14.60 -12.91
N THR A 148 -3.68 -13.45 -12.28
CA THR A 148 -4.72 -12.67 -11.60
C THR A 148 -5.00 -11.39 -12.37
N GLU A 149 -6.26 -11.03 -12.52
CA GLU A 149 -6.66 -9.75 -13.11
C GLU A 149 -6.27 -8.60 -12.18
N ILE A 150 -5.59 -7.61 -12.75
CA ILE A 150 -5.10 -6.43 -12.01
C ILE A 150 -6.24 -5.43 -11.83
N THR A 151 -6.60 -5.19 -10.57
CA THR A 151 -7.60 -4.22 -10.13
C THR A 151 -6.99 -2.86 -9.81
N PRO A 152 -7.80 -1.78 -9.66
CA PRO A 152 -7.30 -0.48 -9.19
C PRO A 152 -6.59 -0.58 -7.83
N ALA A 153 -7.11 -1.38 -6.90
CA ALA A 153 -6.48 -1.61 -5.60
C ALA A 153 -5.11 -2.30 -5.72
N ALA A 154 -5.00 -3.28 -6.64
CA ALA A 154 -3.73 -3.94 -6.92
C ALA A 154 -2.69 -2.95 -7.50
N ILE A 155 -3.10 -2.02 -8.37
CA ILE A 155 -2.22 -0.96 -8.88
C ILE A 155 -1.73 -0.07 -7.72
N GLY A 156 -2.64 0.35 -6.84
CA GLY A 156 -2.28 1.15 -5.65
C GLY A 156 -1.27 0.43 -4.77
N ALA A 157 -1.50 -0.85 -4.45
CA ALA A 157 -0.59 -1.67 -3.66
C ALA A 157 0.77 -1.89 -4.34
N MET A 158 0.80 -2.13 -5.66
CA MET A 158 2.04 -2.23 -6.43
C MET A 158 2.86 -0.94 -6.36
N LEU A 159 2.24 0.22 -6.56
CA LEU A 159 2.92 1.52 -6.51
C LEU A 159 3.43 1.82 -5.09
N ALA A 160 2.61 1.57 -4.06
CA ALA A 160 3.01 1.73 -2.66
C ALA A 160 4.18 0.80 -2.30
N GLY A 161 4.19 -0.44 -2.82
CA GLY A 161 5.30 -1.39 -2.68
C GLY A 161 6.48 -1.16 -3.63
N GLY A 162 6.53 -0.02 -4.36
CA GLY A 162 7.65 0.35 -5.25
C GLY A 162 7.71 -0.43 -6.57
N VAL A 163 6.62 -1.07 -6.98
CA VAL A 163 6.55 -1.82 -8.25
C VAL A 163 6.05 -0.91 -9.36
N MET A 164 6.98 -0.35 -10.13
CA MET A 164 6.67 0.59 -11.21
C MET A 164 6.31 -0.10 -12.54
N LYS A 165 6.73 -1.35 -12.71
CA LYS A 165 6.46 -2.18 -13.88
C LYS A 165 6.04 -3.57 -13.45
N VAL A 166 5.18 -4.20 -14.23
CA VAL A 166 4.61 -5.53 -13.96
C VAL A 166 4.62 -6.39 -15.21
N SER A 167 4.90 -7.69 -15.03
CA SER A 167 4.82 -8.69 -16.08
C SER A 167 3.36 -9.15 -16.23
N VAL A 168 2.81 -9.01 -17.40
CA VAL A 168 1.43 -9.37 -17.74
C VAL A 168 1.37 -10.28 -18.95
N ILE A 169 0.31 -11.04 -19.06
CA ILE A 169 0.03 -11.82 -20.28
C ILE A 169 -0.30 -10.84 -21.42
N ARG A 170 0.41 -10.98 -22.55
CA ARG A 170 0.12 -10.22 -23.77
C ARG A 170 -1.29 -10.52 -24.24
N ARG A 171 -2.01 -9.48 -24.66
CA ARG A 171 -3.33 -9.66 -25.29
C ARG A 171 -3.18 -10.40 -26.61
N PRO A 172 -3.96 -11.48 -26.85
CA PRO A 172 -3.90 -12.18 -28.12
C PRO A 172 -4.37 -11.25 -29.25
N THR A 173 -3.73 -11.39 -30.40
CA THR A 173 -4.22 -10.76 -31.64
C THR A 173 -5.19 -11.72 -32.30
N VAL A 174 -6.41 -11.24 -32.57
CA VAL A 174 -7.46 -12.02 -33.26
C VAL A 174 -7.61 -11.42 -34.65
N GLY A 175 -7.48 -12.27 -35.68
CA GLY A 175 -7.65 -11.93 -37.10
C GLY A 175 -9.06 -12.22 -37.60
#